data_622613647b4c8a1fa18aa1f774bff4eb
#
_entry.id   622613647b4c8a1fa18aa1f774bff4eb
#
_cell.length_a   1.000
_cell.length_b   1.000
_cell.length_c   1.000
_cell.angle_alpha   90.00
_cell.angle_beta   90.00
_cell.angle_gamma   90.00
#
_symmetry.space_group_name_H-M   'P 1'
#
loop_
_entity.id
_entity.type
_entity.pdbx_description
1 polymer ?
#
loop_
_entity_poly.entity_id
_entity_poly.type
_entity_poly.pdbx_seq_one_letter_code
_entity_poly.pdbx_strand_id
1 'polypeptide(L)'
;RYAILAPSSHNTQPWNFSIDDQEVLISPAFDRWLEVADSDKREIYISIGCALENLLVAADHFGFGTQLKFLPEPHDPGPAVRVKLEKRDSEESGELFDQITARHTNHNVYDGKPIAEDKLRLIQECCEEDGLMLHLTDDSEIKRTVDDLMVEGDAIQFSNPDWREELGYWLGRGVFGTSWVTSKMSQLAVTYFNMGKNTGKKDSEL
;
A
#
# COMPACT_ATOMS: atom_id res chain seq x y z
N ARG A 1 -1.52 -16.85 3.89
CA ARG A 1 -1.84 -16.75 2.45
C ARG A 1 -2.51 -15.42 2.12
N TYR A 2 -3.61 -15.05 2.79
CA TYR A 2 -4.39 -13.84 2.45
C TYR A 2 -3.65 -12.54 2.80
N ALA A 3 -2.90 -12.51 3.89
CA ALA A 3 -2.12 -11.34 4.31
C ALA A 3 -1.19 -10.80 3.22
N ILE A 4 -0.56 -11.68 2.45
CA ILE A 4 0.38 -11.30 1.39
C ILE A 4 -0.28 -10.71 0.12
N LEU A 5 -1.61 -10.67 0.07
CA LEU A 5 -2.36 -10.03 -1.02
C LEU A 5 -2.60 -8.53 -0.74
N ALA A 6 -2.07 -8.01 0.34
CA ALA A 6 -2.14 -6.61 0.69
C ALA A 6 -1.40 -5.72 -0.32
N PRO A 7 -1.80 -4.44 -0.49
CA PRO A 7 -1.04 -3.47 -1.25
C PRO A 7 0.26 -3.10 -0.55
N SER A 8 1.25 -2.68 -1.31
CA SER A 8 2.48 -2.09 -0.79
C SER A 8 3.07 -1.11 -1.79
N SER A 9 3.90 -0.18 -1.33
CA SER A 9 4.59 0.77 -2.20
C SER A 9 5.41 0.04 -3.25
N HIS A 10 5.27 0.44 -4.51
CA HIS A 10 5.81 -0.23 -5.69
C HIS A 10 5.58 -1.76 -5.74
N ASN A 11 4.59 -2.27 -4.99
CA ASN A 11 4.32 -3.71 -4.84
C ASN A 11 5.56 -4.51 -4.40
N THR A 12 6.41 -3.90 -3.56
CA THR A 12 7.65 -4.53 -3.09
C THR A 12 7.39 -5.64 -2.07
N GLN A 13 6.19 -5.66 -1.48
CA GLN A 13 5.77 -6.64 -0.47
C GLN A 13 6.78 -6.76 0.69
N PRO A 14 7.05 -5.65 1.42
CA PRO A 14 8.17 -5.51 2.31
C PRO A 14 7.91 -6.08 3.71
N TRP A 15 7.44 -7.31 3.76
CA TRP A 15 7.09 -8.01 5.00
C TRP A 15 7.65 -9.43 5.05
N ASN A 16 8.00 -9.85 6.26
CA ASN A 16 8.29 -11.22 6.62
C ASN A 16 7.28 -11.69 7.65
N PHE A 17 6.80 -12.93 7.50
CA PHE A 17 5.94 -13.57 8.48
C PHE A 17 6.69 -14.73 9.12
N SER A 18 6.65 -14.81 10.45
CA SER A 18 7.01 -16.01 11.19
C SER A 18 5.83 -16.47 12.04
N ILE A 19 5.67 -17.77 12.16
CA ILE A 19 4.56 -18.39 12.89
C ILE A 19 5.16 -19.30 13.93
N ASP A 20 4.74 -19.10 15.18
CA ASP A 20 5.12 -19.93 16.33
C ASP A 20 3.85 -20.26 17.12
N ASP A 21 3.47 -21.55 17.10
CA ASP A 21 2.21 -22.06 17.66
C ASP A 21 0.98 -21.23 17.19
N GLN A 22 0.47 -20.40 18.08
CA GLN A 22 -0.71 -19.53 17.85
C GLN A 22 -0.34 -18.06 17.64
N GLU A 23 0.94 -17.77 17.52
CA GLU A 23 1.41 -16.39 17.29
C GLU A 23 1.92 -16.21 15.87
N VAL A 24 1.54 -15.09 15.26
CA VAL A 24 2.08 -14.62 13.98
C VAL A 24 2.85 -13.35 14.24
N LEU A 25 4.12 -13.32 13.84
CA LEU A 25 4.96 -12.14 13.88
C LEU A 25 5.10 -11.57 12.48
N ILE A 26 4.88 -10.26 12.33
CA ILE A 26 5.10 -9.55 11.08
C ILE A 26 6.27 -8.60 11.28
N SER A 27 7.29 -8.74 10.46
CA SER A 27 8.52 -7.94 10.51
C SER A 27 8.74 -7.22 9.18
N PRO A 28 9.36 -6.02 9.19
CA PRO A 28 9.77 -5.38 7.95
C PRO A 28 10.86 -6.22 7.25
N ALA A 29 10.74 -6.34 5.93
CA ALA A 29 11.75 -6.93 5.05
C ALA A 29 12.57 -5.80 4.44
N PHE A 30 13.63 -5.36 5.12
CA PHE A 30 14.43 -4.22 4.70
C PHE A 30 15.17 -4.42 3.36
N ASP A 31 15.35 -5.65 2.92
CA ASP A 31 15.84 -5.96 1.57
C ASP A 31 14.85 -5.58 0.45
N ARG A 32 13.62 -5.22 0.82
CA ARG A 32 12.54 -4.75 -0.05
C ARG A 32 12.08 -3.33 0.28
N TRP A 33 12.81 -2.65 1.13
CA TRP A 33 12.54 -1.28 1.47
C TRP A 33 12.96 -0.33 0.35
N LEU A 34 12.19 0.71 0.14
CA LEU A 34 12.47 1.79 -0.80
C LEU A 34 13.31 2.85 -0.08
N GLU A 35 14.62 2.68 -0.04
CA GLU A 35 15.51 3.51 0.77
C GLU A 35 15.51 4.99 0.37
N VAL A 36 15.30 5.26 -0.91
CA VAL A 36 15.29 6.62 -1.47
C VAL A 36 13.89 7.22 -1.43
N ALA A 37 12.87 6.46 -1.83
CA ALA A 37 11.50 6.95 -1.87
C ALA A 37 10.86 7.06 -0.48
N ASP A 38 11.22 6.15 0.45
CA ASP A 38 10.66 6.01 1.80
C ASP A 38 11.76 6.13 2.87
N SER A 39 12.56 7.19 2.80
CA SER A 39 13.74 7.38 3.68
C SER A 39 13.41 7.41 5.17
N ASP A 40 12.21 7.80 5.54
CA ASP A 40 11.69 7.82 6.92
C ASP A 40 10.99 6.52 7.34
N LYS A 41 10.92 5.53 6.45
CA LYS A 41 10.28 4.22 6.68
C LYS A 41 8.77 4.27 6.90
N ARG A 42 8.11 5.34 6.57
CA ARG A 42 6.68 5.51 6.76
C ARG A 42 5.89 4.52 5.90
N GLU A 43 6.24 4.37 4.64
CA GLU A 43 5.51 3.53 3.69
C GLU A 43 5.70 2.03 3.93
N ILE A 44 6.90 1.62 4.40
CA ILE A 44 7.12 0.22 4.77
C ILE A 44 6.18 -0.20 5.93
N TYR A 45 6.01 0.67 6.94
CA TYR A 45 5.10 0.36 8.06
C TYR A 45 3.63 0.47 7.67
N ILE A 46 3.24 1.38 6.77
CA ILE A 46 1.89 1.40 6.18
C ILE A 46 1.63 0.09 5.42
N SER A 47 2.58 -0.39 4.63
CA SER A 47 2.47 -1.67 3.92
C SER A 47 2.30 -2.86 4.87
N ILE A 48 3.04 -2.88 5.99
CA ILE A 48 2.88 -3.89 7.04
C ILE A 48 1.48 -3.80 7.66
N GLY A 49 0.96 -2.60 7.90
CA GLY A 49 -0.40 -2.38 8.38
C GLY A 49 -1.45 -2.96 7.42
N CYS A 50 -1.31 -2.76 6.12
CA CYS A 50 -2.19 -3.36 5.12
C CYS A 50 -2.15 -4.90 5.15
N ALA A 51 -0.96 -5.48 5.33
CA ALA A 51 -0.82 -6.93 5.45
C ALA A 51 -1.40 -7.48 6.76
N LEU A 52 -1.27 -6.71 7.85
CA LEU A 52 -1.91 -7.01 9.13
C LEU A 52 -3.43 -7.03 8.99
N GLU A 53 -4.02 -6.00 8.39
CA GLU A 53 -5.48 -5.92 8.19
C GLU A 53 -6.01 -7.13 7.42
N ASN A 54 -5.38 -7.50 6.32
CA ASN A 54 -5.75 -8.72 5.59
C ASN A 54 -5.62 -10.00 6.45
N LEU A 55 -4.65 -10.05 7.37
CA LEU A 55 -4.51 -11.15 8.33
C LEU A 55 -5.68 -11.18 9.30
N LEU A 56 -6.08 -10.02 9.84
CA LEU A 56 -7.17 -9.91 10.82
C LEU A 56 -8.51 -10.30 10.19
N VAL A 57 -8.82 -9.77 9.01
CA VAL A 57 -10.03 -10.13 8.24
C VAL A 57 -10.07 -11.63 7.95
N ALA A 58 -8.94 -12.22 7.54
CA ALA A 58 -8.87 -13.65 7.30
C ALA A 58 -8.99 -14.46 8.59
N ALA A 59 -8.38 -14.04 9.69
CA ALA A 59 -8.48 -14.72 10.98
C ALA A 59 -9.92 -14.76 11.46
N ASP A 60 -10.62 -13.62 11.40
CA ASP A 60 -12.02 -13.52 11.78
C ASP A 60 -12.92 -14.45 10.96
N HIS A 61 -12.77 -14.44 9.62
CA HIS A 61 -13.49 -15.33 8.72
C HIS A 61 -13.31 -16.82 9.04
N PHE A 62 -12.10 -17.22 9.47
CA PHE A 62 -11.82 -18.61 9.85
C PHE A 62 -12.10 -18.92 11.33
N GLY A 63 -12.81 -18.07 12.03
CA GLY A 63 -13.23 -18.30 13.43
C GLY A 63 -12.12 -18.11 14.45
N PHE A 64 -11.14 -17.24 14.17
CA PHE A 64 -10.10 -16.88 15.11
C PHE A 64 -10.28 -15.44 15.61
N GLY A 65 -10.29 -15.29 16.95
CA GLY A 65 -10.07 -13.99 17.59
C GLY A 65 -8.59 -13.61 17.54
N THR A 66 -8.31 -12.33 17.59
CA THR A 66 -6.95 -11.80 17.51
C THR A 66 -6.65 -10.90 18.69
N GLN A 67 -5.43 -11.00 19.25
CA GLN A 67 -4.88 -10.05 20.19
C GLN A 67 -3.61 -9.44 19.58
N LEU A 68 -3.58 -8.11 19.47
CA LEU A 68 -2.48 -7.40 18.85
C LEU A 68 -1.52 -6.84 19.90
N LYS A 69 -0.24 -6.94 19.61
CA LYS A 69 0.80 -6.21 20.31
C LYS A 69 1.72 -5.55 19.30
N PHE A 70 1.65 -4.22 19.22
CA PHE A 70 2.62 -3.45 18.45
C PHE A 70 3.96 -3.43 19.18
N LEU A 71 5.06 -3.58 18.45
CA LEU A 71 6.41 -3.68 18.96
C LEU A 71 7.30 -2.64 18.27
N PRO A 72 6.96 -1.35 18.36
CA PRO A 72 7.69 -0.31 17.66
C PRO A 72 9.00 0.01 18.42
N GLU A 73 10.06 -0.72 18.11
CA GLU A 73 11.41 -0.23 18.34
C GLU A 73 11.91 0.35 17.01
N PRO A 74 12.00 1.68 16.85
CA PRO A 74 12.27 2.34 15.57
C PRO A 74 13.57 1.93 14.88
N HIS A 75 14.45 1.25 15.59
CA HIS A 75 15.80 0.87 15.15
C HIS A 75 16.08 -0.64 15.22
N ASP A 76 15.12 -1.44 15.68
CA ASP A 76 15.27 -2.89 15.75
C ASP A 76 14.72 -3.52 14.44
N PRO A 77 15.49 -4.38 13.73
CA PRO A 77 15.00 -5.19 12.63
C PRO A 77 13.99 -6.27 13.07
N GLY A 78 13.58 -6.26 14.32
CA GLY A 78 12.63 -7.19 14.92
C GLY A 78 11.20 -7.05 14.36
N PRO A 79 10.25 -7.86 14.88
CA PRO A 79 8.87 -7.81 14.45
C PRO A 79 8.22 -6.47 14.82
N ALA A 80 7.46 -5.91 13.86
CA ALA A 80 6.67 -4.68 14.06
C ALA A 80 5.38 -4.96 14.84
N VAL A 81 4.80 -6.14 14.63
CA VAL A 81 3.56 -6.55 15.29
C VAL A 81 3.54 -8.04 15.58
N ARG A 82 2.99 -8.37 16.73
CA ARG A 82 2.66 -9.74 17.14
C ARG A 82 1.15 -9.88 17.16
N VAL A 83 0.65 -10.93 16.51
CA VAL A 83 -0.77 -11.30 16.48
C VAL A 83 -0.92 -12.65 17.14
N LYS A 84 -1.60 -12.72 18.29
CA LYS A 84 -1.98 -13.97 18.90
C LYS A 84 -3.35 -14.38 18.39
N LEU A 85 -3.47 -15.64 17.93
CA LEU A 85 -4.71 -16.21 17.40
C LEU A 85 -5.37 -17.08 18.47
N GLU A 86 -6.66 -16.84 18.72
CA GLU A 86 -7.45 -17.62 19.68
C GLU A 86 -8.69 -18.16 18.96
N LYS A 87 -8.86 -19.48 18.96
CA LYS A 87 -10.01 -20.09 18.29
C LYS A 87 -11.31 -19.65 18.97
N ARG A 88 -12.27 -19.18 18.17
CA ARG A 88 -13.64 -18.89 18.62
C ARG A 88 -14.56 -20.09 18.36
N ASP A 89 -15.63 -20.19 19.14
CA ASP A 89 -16.66 -21.22 18.95
C ASP A 89 -17.69 -20.87 17.86
N SER A 90 -17.65 -19.63 17.33
CA SER A 90 -18.54 -19.15 16.27
C SER A 90 -17.73 -18.63 15.07
N GLU A 91 -18.11 -19.06 13.89
CA GLU A 91 -17.67 -18.44 12.63
C GLU A 91 -18.53 -17.21 12.40
N GLU A 92 -17.91 -16.04 12.37
CA GLU A 92 -18.56 -14.83 11.87
C GLU A 92 -18.16 -14.68 10.38
N SER A 93 -19.14 -14.71 9.50
CA SER A 93 -18.88 -14.47 8.07
C SER A 93 -18.59 -12.99 7.85
N GLY A 94 -17.32 -12.61 7.88
CA GLY A 94 -16.92 -11.24 7.58
C GLY A 94 -17.14 -10.94 6.10
N GLU A 95 -17.99 -9.98 5.79
CA GLU A 95 -18.25 -9.49 4.41
C GLU A 95 -16.96 -9.00 3.72
N LEU A 96 -15.94 -8.62 4.49
CA LEU A 96 -14.67 -8.10 3.98
C LEU A 96 -13.74 -9.19 3.43
N PHE A 97 -13.91 -10.46 3.82
CA PHE A 97 -12.99 -11.52 3.42
C PHE A 97 -12.91 -11.71 1.90
N ASP A 98 -14.06 -11.70 1.24
CA ASP A 98 -14.10 -11.83 -0.22
C ASP A 98 -13.44 -10.65 -0.94
N GLN A 99 -13.40 -9.47 -0.28
CA GLN A 99 -12.77 -8.29 -0.82
C GLN A 99 -11.24 -8.38 -0.86
N ILE A 100 -10.60 -9.21 -0.03
CA ILE A 100 -9.15 -9.42 -0.07
C ILE A 100 -8.70 -9.87 -1.46
N THR A 101 -9.43 -10.76 -2.09
CA THR A 101 -9.10 -11.28 -3.42
C THR A 101 -9.67 -10.46 -4.57
N ALA A 102 -10.74 -9.70 -4.32
CA ALA A 102 -11.35 -8.82 -5.32
C ALA A 102 -10.66 -7.46 -5.44
N ARG A 103 -10.03 -7.00 -4.35
CA ARG A 103 -9.33 -5.72 -4.31
C ARG A 103 -8.13 -5.70 -5.27
N HIS A 104 -8.02 -4.66 -6.05
CA HIS A 104 -6.83 -4.33 -6.85
C HIS A 104 -6.64 -2.80 -6.89
N THR A 105 -5.42 -2.36 -7.09
CA THR A 105 -5.13 -0.94 -7.31
C THR A 105 -5.56 -0.55 -8.72
N ASN A 106 -6.49 0.39 -8.83
CA ASN A 106 -6.93 0.89 -10.14
C ASN A 106 -5.94 1.94 -10.65
N HIS A 107 -5.39 1.69 -11.83
CA HIS A 107 -4.51 2.62 -12.55
C HIS A 107 -5.19 3.23 -13.79
N ASN A 108 -6.49 3.02 -13.96
CA ASN A 108 -7.22 3.61 -15.08
C ASN A 108 -7.73 5.00 -14.71
N VAL A 109 -7.95 5.82 -15.73
CA VAL A 109 -8.61 7.11 -15.58
C VAL A 109 -10.03 6.89 -15.04
N TYR A 110 -10.44 7.70 -14.08
CA TYR A 110 -11.80 7.68 -13.54
C TYR A 110 -12.78 8.32 -14.52
N ASP A 111 -14.00 7.84 -14.55
CA ASP A 111 -15.06 8.29 -15.49
C ASP A 111 -15.74 9.61 -15.08
N GLY A 112 -15.25 10.26 -14.02
CA GLY A 112 -15.75 11.54 -13.51
C GLY A 112 -17.15 11.48 -12.87
N LYS A 113 -17.73 10.29 -12.69
CA LYS A 113 -19.02 10.16 -12.02
C LYS A 113 -18.91 10.42 -10.53
N PRO A 114 -19.89 11.12 -9.94
CA PRO A 114 -19.90 11.32 -8.50
C PRO A 114 -20.08 9.98 -7.78
N ILE A 115 -19.42 9.84 -6.64
CA ILE A 115 -19.62 8.72 -5.72
C ILE A 115 -20.95 8.95 -5.00
N ALA A 116 -21.79 7.94 -4.90
CA ALA A 116 -23.07 8.03 -4.21
C ALA A 116 -22.86 8.30 -2.71
N GLU A 117 -23.75 9.11 -2.11
CA GLU A 117 -23.61 9.55 -0.70
C GLU A 117 -23.57 8.41 0.31
N ASP A 118 -24.32 7.32 0.07
CA ASP A 118 -24.29 6.13 0.90
C ASP A 118 -22.91 5.46 0.91
N LYS A 119 -22.21 5.46 -0.22
CA LYS A 119 -20.84 4.95 -0.34
C LYS A 119 -19.83 5.86 0.37
N LEU A 120 -19.97 7.18 0.23
CA LEU A 120 -19.13 8.14 0.94
C LEU A 120 -19.27 7.98 2.45
N ARG A 121 -20.50 7.76 2.94
CA ARG A 121 -20.76 7.51 4.36
C ARG A 121 -20.07 6.22 4.85
N LEU A 122 -20.19 5.13 4.11
CA LEU A 122 -19.49 3.87 4.44
C LEU A 122 -17.97 4.06 4.50
N ILE A 123 -17.38 4.82 3.58
CA ILE A 123 -15.95 5.13 3.59
C ILE A 123 -15.59 5.93 4.84
N GLN A 124 -16.40 6.90 5.25
CA GLN A 124 -16.18 7.67 6.49
C GLN A 124 -16.23 6.79 7.72
N GLU A 125 -17.24 5.91 7.82
CA GLU A 125 -17.41 4.97 8.94
C GLU A 125 -16.23 3.99 9.07
N CYS A 126 -15.60 3.58 7.95
CA CYS A 126 -14.41 2.73 7.97
C CYS A 126 -13.13 3.42 8.48
N CYS A 127 -13.13 4.74 8.66
CA CYS A 127 -11.94 5.52 9.04
C CYS A 127 -12.09 6.18 10.42
N GLU A 128 -12.95 5.67 11.28
CA GLU A 128 -13.16 6.15 12.66
C GLU A 128 -12.14 5.52 13.61
N GLU A 129 -10.89 5.96 13.51
CA GLU A 129 -9.79 5.53 14.35
C GLU A 129 -9.14 6.73 15.06
N ASP A 130 -8.79 6.58 16.33
CA ASP A 130 -8.11 7.62 17.09
C ASP A 130 -6.78 8.03 16.44
N GLY A 131 -6.64 9.31 16.13
CA GLY A 131 -5.44 9.86 15.48
C GLY A 131 -5.47 9.80 13.96
N LEU A 132 -6.51 9.28 13.34
CA LEU A 132 -6.75 9.37 11.89
C LEU A 132 -7.85 10.38 11.59
N MET A 133 -7.68 11.10 10.50
CA MET A 133 -8.69 12.02 9.98
C MET A 133 -8.85 11.81 8.48
N LEU A 134 -10.03 11.39 8.07
CA LEU A 134 -10.38 11.28 6.65
C LEU A 134 -11.03 12.58 6.17
N HIS A 135 -10.43 13.20 5.15
CA HIS A 135 -11.01 14.32 4.45
C HIS A 135 -11.55 13.86 3.10
N LEU A 136 -12.85 14.01 2.89
CA LEU A 136 -13.50 13.79 1.60
C LEU A 136 -13.93 15.15 1.04
N THR A 137 -13.56 15.44 -0.19
CA THR A 137 -13.89 16.71 -0.84
C THR A 137 -14.13 16.52 -2.33
N ASP A 138 -15.07 17.27 -2.88
CA ASP A 138 -15.28 17.49 -4.30
C ASP A 138 -14.97 18.95 -4.72
N ASP A 139 -14.45 19.75 -3.80
CA ASP A 139 -14.05 21.13 -4.06
C ASP A 139 -12.96 21.19 -5.12
N SER A 140 -13.26 21.89 -6.22
CA SER A 140 -12.38 21.95 -7.38
C SER A 140 -11.09 22.74 -7.13
N GLU A 141 -11.07 23.68 -6.17
CA GLU A 141 -9.87 24.45 -5.82
C GLU A 141 -8.91 23.59 -4.99
N ILE A 142 -9.46 22.84 -4.03
CA ILE A 142 -8.68 21.88 -3.22
C ILE A 142 -8.09 20.81 -4.14
N LYS A 143 -8.89 20.21 -5.03
CA LYS A 143 -8.43 19.19 -5.98
C LYS A 143 -7.30 19.72 -6.85
N ARG A 144 -7.46 20.91 -7.44
CA ARG A 144 -6.39 21.53 -8.24
C ARG A 144 -5.13 21.78 -7.42
N THR A 145 -5.25 22.23 -6.17
CA THR A 145 -4.08 22.45 -5.30
C THR A 145 -3.35 21.13 -5.03
N VAL A 146 -4.08 20.04 -4.81
CA VAL A 146 -3.47 18.70 -4.61
C VAL A 146 -2.78 18.24 -5.90
N ASP A 147 -3.42 18.41 -7.06
CA ASP A 147 -2.83 18.07 -8.37
C ASP A 147 -1.53 18.84 -8.64
N ASP A 148 -1.51 20.14 -8.37
CA ASP A 148 -0.31 20.96 -8.51
C ASP A 148 0.83 20.47 -7.62
N LEU A 149 0.54 20.12 -6.36
CA LEU A 149 1.51 19.57 -5.43
C LEU A 149 2.03 18.20 -5.88
N MET A 150 1.15 17.33 -6.41
CA MET A 150 1.57 16.03 -6.97
C MET A 150 2.49 16.20 -8.17
N VAL A 151 2.18 17.10 -9.09
CA VAL A 151 3.03 17.42 -10.26
C VAL A 151 4.40 17.91 -9.82
N GLU A 152 4.45 18.79 -8.80
CA GLU A 152 5.71 19.29 -8.25
C GLU A 152 6.50 18.16 -7.55
N GLY A 153 5.83 17.32 -6.77
CA GLY A 153 6.43 16.14 -6.13
C GLY A 153 7.05 15.18 -7.14
N ASP A 154 6.33 14.84 -8.20
CA ASP A 154 6.83 14.02 -9.30
C ASP A 154 8.06 14.63 -9.96
N ALA A 155 8.03 15.93 -10.22
CA ALA A 155 9.17 16.63 -10.82
C ALA A 155 10.42 16.54 -9.94
N ILE A 156 10.27 16.66 -8.62
CA ILE A 156 11.36 16.48 -7.64
C ILE A 156 11.88 15.07 -7.67
N GLN A 157 11.02 14.07 -7.57
CA GLN A 157 11.38 12.65 -7.58
C GLN A 157 12.10 12.26 -8.87
N PHE A 158 11.54 12.59 -10.04
CA PHE A 158 12.16 12.30 -11.33
C PHE A 158 13.43 13.11 -11.62
N SER A 159 13.70 14.19 -10.90
CA SER A 159 14.98 14.89 -10.97
C SER A 159 16.09 14.18 -10.22
N ASN A 160 15.76 13.35 -9.22
CA ASN A 160 16.71 12.58 -8.42
C ASN A 160 17.15 11.29 -9.17
N PRO A 161 18.45 11.14 -9.53
CA PRO A 161 18.93 9.95 -10.22
C PRO A 161 18.82 8.68 -9.37
N ASP A 162 19.03 8.76 -8.06
CA ASP A 162 18.97 7.61 -7.15
C ASP A 162 17.54 7.09 -7.05
N TRP A 163 16.57 7.99 -7.01
CA TRP A 163 15.15 7.62 -7.03
C TRP A 163 14.76 6.90 -8.34
N ARG A 164 15.25 7.40 -9.50
CA ARG A 164 15.00 6.73 -10.79
C ARG A 164 15.67 5.36 -10.88
N GLU A 165 16.85 5.20 -10.28
CA GLU A 165 17.52 3.91 -10.22
C GLU A 165 16.73 2.91 -9.37
N GLU A 166 16.27 3.33 -8.19
CA GLU A 166 15.42 2.52 -7.30
C GLU A 166 14.12 2.12 -7.98
N LEU A 167 13.37 3.07 -8.56
CA LEU A 167 12.15 2.78 -9.31
C LEU A 167 12.43 1.84 -10.49
N GLY A 168 13.49 2.11 -11.26
CA GLY A 168 13.90 1.26 -12.37
C GLY A 168 14.24 -0.17 -11.95
N TYR A 169 14.91 -0.33 -10.80
CA TYR A 169 15.20 -1.66 -10.24
C TYR A 169 13.92 -2.46 -10.00
N TRP A 170 12.91 -1.88 -9.36
CA TRP A 170 11.65 -2.55 -9.08
C TRP A 170 10.81 -2.80 -10.33
N LEU A 171 10.74 -1.85 -11.26
CA LEU A 171 10.12 -2.05 -12.58
C LEU A 171 10.73 -3.23 -13.30
N GLY A 172 12.06 -3.32 -13.31
CA GLY A 172 12.80 -4.40 -13.96
C GLY A 172 12.59 -5.80 -13.37
N ARG A 173 12.05 -5.89 -12.14
CA ARG A 173 11.67 -7.14 -11.46
C ARG A 173 10.24 -7.59 -11.78
N GLY A 174 9.49 -6.81 -12.53
CA GLY A 174 8.12 -7.14 -12.94
C GLY A 174 7.09 -7.09 -11.80
N VAL A 175 7.34 -6.29 -10.78
CA VAL A 175 6.44 -6.15 -9.60
C VAL A 175 5.03 -5.68 -9.95
N PHE A 176 4.86 -5.04 -11.11
CA PHE A 176 3.56 -4.60 -11.63
C PHE A 176 2.87 -5.63 -12.54
N GLY A 177 3.35 -6.87 -12.57
CA GLY A 177 2.72 -7.94 -13.35
C GLY A 177 2.89 -7.82 -14.86
N THR A 178 3.81 -6.98 -15.34
CA THR A 178 4.10 -6.80 -16.76
C THR A 178 5.00 -7.93 -17.30
N SER A 179 5.01 -8.12 -18.63
CA SER A 179 5.91 -9.10 -19.25
C SER A 179 7.37 -8.77 -18.96
N TRP A 180 8.24 -9.77 -19.00
CA TRP A 180 9.68 -9.56 -18.77
C TRP A 180 10.29 -8.51 -19.72
N VAL A 181 9.89 -8.52 -20.98
CA VAL A 181 10.37 -7.55 -21.98
C VAL A 181 9.90 -6.14 -21.59
N THR A 182 8.62 -5.97 -21.29
CA THR A 182 8.05 -4.68 -20.86
C THR A 182 8.74 -4.17 -19.61
N SER A 183 8.95 -5.03 -18.61
CA SER A 183 9.63 -4.69 -17.35
C SER A 183 11.04 -4.16 -17.60
N LYS A 184 11.82 -4.82 -18.46
CA LYS A 184 13.18 -4.39 -18.80
C LYS A 184 13.21 -3.10 -19.60
N MET A 185 12.28 -2.92 -20.53
CA MET A 185 12.14 -1.65 -21.25
C MET A 185 11.77 -0.50 -20.33
N SER A 186 10.84 -0.71 -19.41
CA SER A 186 10.44 0.30 -18.40
C SER A 186 11.61 0.67 -17.49
N GLN A 187 12.38 -0.32 -17.03
CA GLN A 187 13.61 -0.10 -16.27
C GLN A 187 14.55 0.85 -17.00
N LEU A 188 14.90 0.53 -18.26
CA LEU A 188 15.80 1.34 -19.06
C LEU A 188 15.25 2.75 -19.31
N ALA A 189 13.95 2.84 -19.61
CA ALA A 189 13.28 4.11 -19.89
C ALA A 189 13.32 5.07 -18.70
N VAL A 190 13.06 4.57 -17.48
CA VAL A 190 13.07 5.39 -16.27
C VAL A 190 14.50 5.72 -15.83
N THR A 191 15.37 4.71 -15.74
CA THR A 191 16.72 4.88 -15.20
C THR A 191 17.58 5.81 -16.06
N TYR A 192 17.59 5.59 -17.38
CA TYR A 192 18.53 6.26 -18.28
C TYR A 192 17.92 7.39 -19.11
N PHE A 193 16.63 7.30 -19.47
CA PHE A 193 15.99 8.28 -20.35
C PHE A 193 15.05 9.23 -19.63
N ASN A 194 14.91 9.10 -18.30
CA ASN A 194 14.02 9.91 -17.47
C ASN A 194 12.58 9.99 -18.06
N MET A 195 12.13 8.90 -18.63
CA MET A 195 10.77 8.78 -19.15
C MET A 195 9.81 8.58 -17.97
N GLY A 196 8.92 9.52 -17.78
CA GLY A 196 8.02 9.61 -16.63
C GLY A 196 7.96 11.02 -16.05
N LYS A 197 8.94 11.86 -16.35
CA LYS A 197 9.05 13.26 -15.85
C LYS A 197 7.79 14.11 -16.06
N ASN A 198 6.92 13.75 -17.01
CA ASN A 198 5.71 14.51 -17.33
C ASN A 198 4.43 13.69 -17.05
N THR A 199 4.50 12.60 -16.28
CA THR A 199 3.33 11.75 -16.03
C THR A 199 2.26 12.55 -15.28
N GLY A 200 2.62 13.27 -14.22
CA GLY A 200 1.70 14.10 -13.47
C GLY A 200 1.04 15.22 -14.28
N LYS A 201 1.73 15.80 -15.30
CA LYS A 201 1.11 16.79 -16.19
C LYS A 201 0.04 16.23 -17.11
N LYS A 202 0.15 14.96 -17.50
CA LYS A 202 -0.84 14.31 -18.36
C LYS A 202 -2.09 13.95 -17.59
N ASP A 203 -1.94 13.61 -16.31
CA ASP A 203 -3.06 13.25 -15.46
C ASP A 203 -3.87 14.45 -14.99
N SER A 204 -3.24 15.65 -14.90
CA SER A 204 -3.93 16.91 -14.59
C SER A 204 -4.63 17.58 -15.79
N GLU A 205 -4.35 17.15 -17.01
CA GLU A 205 -4.97 17.66 -18.24
C GLU A 205 -6.19 16.82 -18.69
N LEU A 206 -6.50 15.73 -17.97
CA LEU A 206 -7.65 14.84 -18.22
C LEU A 206 -8.78 15.11 -17.24
#